data_479d047dd8b284792f063d2f21ec087c
#
_entry.id   479d047dd8b284792f063d2f21ec087c
#
_cell.length_a   1.000
_cell.length_b   1.000
_cell.length_c   1.000
_cell.angle_alpha   90.00
_cell.angle_beta   90.00
_cell.angle_gamma   90.00
#
_symmetry.space_group_name_H-M   'P 1'
#
loop_
_entity.id
_entity.type
_entity.pdbx_description
1 polymer ?
#
loop_
_entity_poly.entity_id
_entity_poly.type
_entity_poly.pdbx_seq_one_letter_code
_entity_poly.pdbx_strand_id
1 'polypeptide(L)'
;MVRMSAIIAIDVGGTHLRAALYEPENTQPIAHQRVRTNSNEPGVYKRLEAVVESVWPKDGKVDAIGVASPGPLDPYTGYILKTPNIKEWVNFPLAPSLSKHFNVPAFLDNDANLAALGEWRFGAGRGHHHVLYLTISTGVGGGVIEDDHLLQGYHGLATELGHTIVDPDGPLCSCGFAGHLEAFSSGPAIVKYVLAELEAGAKSELKADSNLTARVVADAAIHGDALAISAYRRAGQYLGIAVANFLHSFDPSIVIFGGGVSQVGPLLFDSFNASLKKRVFHPRYLEDLKIEMAALGDDAGLLGALALAQISIEKK
;
A
#
# COMPACT_ATOMS: atom_id res chain seq x y z
N MET A 1 20.95 -18.20 -19.97
CA MET A 1 20.44 -17.17 -19.06
C MET A 1 21.45 -16.03 -19.01
N VAL A 2 21.05 -14.81 -19.39
CA VAL A 2 21.87 -13.62 -19.18
C VAL A 2 21.89 -13.39 -17.67
N ARG A 3 23.07 -13.34 -17.06
CA ARG A 3 23.17 -13.06 -15.61
C ARG A 3 22.79 -11.59 -15.41
N MET A 4 21.69 -11.32 -14.71
CA MET A 4 21.29 -9.95 -14.35
C MET A 4 22.40 -9.32 -13.51
N SER A 5 22.75 -8.06 -13.80
CA SER A 5 23.87 -7.39 -13.15
C SER A 5 23.43 -6.64 -11.90
N ALA A 6 22.44 -5.77 -12.02
CA ALA A 6 21.85 -5.04 -10.89
C ALA A 6 20.50 -4.43 -11.30
N ILE A 7 19.66 -4.12 -10.32
CA ILE A 7 18.37 -3.47 -10.48
C ILE A 7 18.29 -2.28 -9.53
N ILE A 8 17.76 -1.17 -10.03
CA ILE A 8 17.38 -0.04 -9.18
C ILE A 8 15.88 -0.11 -8.89
N ALA A 9 15.54 -0.12 -7.63
CA ALA A 9 14.17 0.03 -7.15
C ALA A 9 13.96 1.46 -6.64
N ILE A 10 12.83 2.03 -7.01
CA ILE A 10 12.41 3.38 -6.63
C ILE A 10 11.07 3.29 -5.90
N ASP A 11 10.92 4.07 -4.84
CA ASP A 11 9.64 4.31 -4.17
C ASP A 11 9.38 5.81 -4.07
N VAL A 12 8.34 6.24 -4.75
CA VAL A 12 7.88 7.63 -4.80
C VAL A 12 6.78 7.81 -3.77
N GLY A 13 7.14 8.25 -2.58
CA GLY A 13 6.17 8.57 -1.54
C GLY A 13 5.79 10.05 -1.51
N GLY A 14 4.64 10.36 -0.92
CA GLY A 14 4.21 11.76 -0.71
C GLY A 14 5.16 12.58 0.16
N THR A 15 5.95 11.93 1.02
CA THR A 15 6.89 12.58 1.95
C THR A 15 8.34 12.39 1.54
N HIS A 16 8.69 11.23 1.00
CA HIS A 16 10.06 10.87 0.65
C HIS A 16 10.12 10.21 -0.72
N LEU A 17 11.21 10.48 -1.45
CA LEU A 17 11.69 9.71 -2.58
C LEU A 17 12.77 8.76 -2.07
N ARG A 18 12.71 7.50 -2.45
CA ARG A 18 13.70 6.49 -2.10
C ARG A 18 14.20 5.81 -3.37
N ALA A 19 15.49 5.56 -3.47
CA ALA A 19 16.06 4.67 -4.47
C ALA A 19 17.04 3.72 -3.81
N ALA A 20 17.08 2.49 -4.29
CA ALA A 20 17.99 1.47 -3.80
C ALA A 20 18.51 0.61 -4.94
N LEU A 21 19.78 0.26 -4.87
CA LEU A 21 20.46 -0.64 -5.81
C LEU A 21 20.50 -2.04 -5.21
N TYR A 22 20.04 -3.03 -5.96
CA TYR A 22 20.01 -4.43 -5.55
C TYR A 22 20.79 -5.32 -6.52
N GLU A 23 21.45 -6.35 -5.98
CA GLU A 23 21.75 -7.54 -6.76
C GLU A 23 20.46 -8.35 -6.96
N PRO A 24 20.27 -9.01 -8.11
CA PRO A 24 18.99 -9.62 -8.47
C PRO A 24 18.44 -10.65 -7.48
N GLU A 25 19.30 -11.35 -6.75
CA GLU A 25 18.91 -12.42 -5.80
C GLU A 25 18.93 -11.95 -4.33
N ASN A 26 19.26 -10.65 -4.09
CA ASN A 26 19.45 -10.13 -2.75
C ASN A 26 18.38 -9.10 -2.40
N THR A 27 17.73 -9.24 -1.25
CA THR A 27 16.77 -8.27 -0.71
C THR A 27 17.42 -7.18 0.13
N GLN A 28 18.73 -7.28 0.40
CA GLN A 28 19.50 -6.23 1.05
C GLN A 28 20.11 -5.32 -0.01
N PRO A 29 19.86 -4.00 0.04
CA PRO A 29 20.38 -3.09 -0.97
C PRO A 29 21.89 -2.89 -0.80
N ILE A 30 22.62 -2.83 -1.93
CA ILE A 30 24.05 -2.47 -1.98
C ILE A 30 24.24 -0.99 -1.64
N ALA A 31 23.32 -0.16 -2.13
CA ALA A 31 23.26 1.27 -1.87
C ALA A 31 21.81 1.71 -1.77
N HIS A 32 21.53 2.68 -0.91
CA HIS A 32 20.22 3.29 -0.82
C HIS A 32 20.31 4.78 -0.50
N GLN A 33 19.33 5.53 -0.96
CA GLN A 33 19.19 6.95 -0.70
C GLN A 33 17.73 7.31 -0.45
N ARG A 34 17.53 8.26 0.48
CA ARG A 34 16.21 8.79 0.84
C ARG A 34 16.29 10.30 0.96
N VAL A 35 15.37 11.00 0.29
CA VAL A 35 15.25 12.46 0.37
C VAL A 35 13.80 12.87 0.53
N ARG A 36 13.51 14.09 0.97
CA ARG A 36 12.14 14.60 1.03
C ARG A 36 11.58 14.83 -0.37
N THR A 37 10.32 14.42 -0.61
CA THR A 37 9.62 14.65 -1.89
C THR A 37 9.42 16.13 -2.16
N ASN A 38 8.92 16.87 -1.16
CA ASN A 38 8.69 18.29 -1.26
C ASN A 38 9.85 19.06 -0.62
N SER A 39 10.58 19.81 -1.42
CA SER A 39 11.57 20.81 -1.04
C SER A 39 11.49 21.97 -2.04
N ASN A 40 12.01 23.13 -1.66
CA ASN A 40 11.81 24.35 -2.43
C ASN A 40 12.49 24.35 -3.81
N GLU A 41 13.48 23.48 -4.08
CA GLU A 41 14.21 23.38 -5.34
C GLU A 41 15.08 22.09 -5.38
N PRO A 42 15.30 21.46 -6.54
CA PRO A 42 14.61 21.56 -7.82
C PRO A 42 13.28 20.80 -7.82
N GLY A 43 12.52 20.78 -8.93
CA GLY A 43 11.26 20.01 -9.06
C GLY A 43 11.41 18.51 -8.72
N VAL A 44 10.32 17.84 -8.37
CA VAL A 44 10.33 16.46 -7.83
C VAL A 44 11.07 15.48 -8.76
N TYR A 45 10.87 15.59 -10.07
CA TYR A 45 11.51 14.69 -11.03
C TYR A 45 13.03 14.84 -11.04
N LYS A 46 13.57 16.06 -11.02
CA LYS A 46 15.02 16.28 -10.96
C LYS A 46 15.65 15.79 -9.65
N ARG A 47 14.89 15.89 -8.54
CA ARG A 47 15.36 15.27 -7.29
C ARG A 47 15.36 13.76 -7.38
N LEU A 48 14.38 13.17 -8.06
CA LEU A 48 14.34 11.73 -8.28
C LEU A 48 15.52 11.28 -9.14
N GLU A 49 15.83 11.98 -10.23
CA GLU A 49 17.04 11.73 -11.04
C GLU A 49 18.30 11.73 -10.17
N ALA A 50 18.49 12.77 -9.35
CA ALA A 50 19.66 12.87 -8.47
C ALA A 50 19.73 11.76 -7.41
N VAL A 51 18.59 11.31 -6.88
CA VAL A 51 18.52 10.18 -5.94
C VAL A 51 18.93 8.89 -6.63
N VAL A 52 18.47 8.64 -7.86
CA VAL A 52 18.85 7.46 -8.64
C VAL A 52 20.33 7.51 -9.02
N GLU A 53 20.83 8.66 -9.47
CA GLU A 53 22.27 8.86 -9.78
C GLU A 53 23.16 8.57 -8.56
N SER A 54 22.73 8.94 -7.35
CA SER A 54 23.51 8.73 -6.14
C SER A 54 23.70 7.27 -5.75
N VAL A 55 22.80 6.38 -6.19
CA VAL A 55 22.87 4.92 -5.98
C VAL A 55 23.35 4.16 -7.24
N TRP A 56 23.59 4.86 -8.35
CA TRP A 56 24.02 4.24 -9.58
C TRP A 56 25.40 3.58 -9.40
N PRO A 57 25.59 2.31 -9.84
CA PRO A 57 26.85 1.62 -9.63
C PRO A 57 27.97 2.24 -10.47
N LYS A 58 29.18 2.26 -9.94
CA LYS A 58 30.36 2.86 -10.62
C LYS A 58 30.72 2.16 -11.94
N ASP A 59 30.43 0.90 -12.09
CA ASP A 59 30.62 0.13 -13.32
C ASP A 59 29.49 0.33 -14.34
N GLY A 60 28.44 1.07 -13.96
CA GLY A 60 27.33 1.46 -14.81
C GLY A 60 26.37 0.33 -15.23
N LYS A 61 26.50 -0.86 -14.68
CA LYS A 61 25.72 -2.04 -15.10
C LYS A 61 24.42 -2.14 -14.28
N VAL A 62 23.36 -1.56 -14.82
CA VAL A 62 21.98 -1.70 -14.34
C VAL A 62 21.14 -2.28 -15.47
N ASP A 63 20.36 -3.33 -15.18
CA ASP A 63 19.54 -4.00 -16.19
C ASP A 63 18.15 -3.37 -16.33
N ALA A 64 17.61 -2.84 -15.22
CA ALA A 64 16.31 -2.17 -15.21
C ALA A 64 16.10 -1.29 -13.97
N ILE A 65 15.07 -0.46 -14.06
CA ILE A 65 14.51 0.34 -12.97
C ILE A 65 13.08 -0.11 -12.72
N GLY A 66 12.74 -0.46 -11.48
CA GLY A 66 11.36 -0.64 -11.02
C GLY A 66 10.92 0.57 -10.20
N VAL A 67 9.67 0.99 -10.32
CA VAL A 67 9.14 2.19 -9.67
C VAL A 67 7.81 1.90 -9.02
N ALA A 68 7.72 2.11 -7.70
CA ALA A 68 6.48 2.20 -6.95
C ALA A 68 6.05 3.67 -6.85
N SER A 69 4.79 3.97 -7.12
CA SER A 69 4.26 5.34 -7.01
C SER A 69 2.79 5.34 -6.64
N PRO A 70 2.30 6.35 -5.89
CA PRO A 70 0.87 6.54 -5.71
C PRO A 70 0.19 6.76 -7.06
N GLY A 71 -1.06 6.23 -7.17
CA GLY A 71 -1.90 6.39 -8.35
C GLY A 71 -2.83 7.62 -8.29
N PRO A 72 -3.74 7.70 -9.30
CA PRO A 72 -3.89 6.76 -10.41
C PRO A 72 -2.77 6.88 -11.45
N LEU A 73 -2.38 5.74 -12.01
CA LEU A 73 -1.32 5.61 -13.01
C LEU A 73 -1.66 4.52 -14.04
N ASP A 74 -0.98 4.55 -15.17
CA ASP A 74 -1.05 3.51 -16.20
C ASP A 74 0.26 2.71 -16.20
N PRO A 75 0.27 1.48 -15.67
CA PRO A 75 1.48 0.66 -15.59
C PRO A 75 1.94 0.16 -16.97
N TYR A 76 1.05 0.09 -17.95
CA TYR A 76 1.37 -0.40 -19.31
C TYR A 76 2.16 0.61 -20.12
N THR A 77 1.85 1.89 -19.95
CA THR A 77 2.57 2.99 -20.62
C THR A 77 3.61 3.66 -19.71
N GLY A 78 3.55 3.41 -18.40
CA GLY A 78 4.46 4.00 -17.42
C GLY A 78 4.18 5.47 -17.10
N TYR A 79 2.92 5.90 -17.27
CA TYR A 79 2.48 7.28 -17.03
C TYR A 79 1.78 7.42 -15.68
N ILE A 80 2.13 8.44 -14.95
CA ILE A 80 1.32 8.93 -13.83
C ILE A 80 0.17 9.76 -14.41
N LEU A 81 -1.07 9.33 -14.19
CA LEU A 81 -2.25 10.08 -14.63
C LEU A 81 -2.46 11.32 -13.75
N LYS A 82 -2.36 11.12 -12.44
CA LYS A 82 -2.41 12.17 -11.42
C LYS A 82 -1.90 11.61 -10.10
N THR A 83 -1.25 12.42 -9.27
CA THR A 83 -0.97 12.01 -7.89
C THR A 83 -1.51 13.05 -6.90
N PRO A 84 -2.00 12.63 -5.74
CA PRO A 84 -2.53 13.56 -4.75
C PRO A 84 -1.45 14.46 -4.14
N ASN A 85 -0.21 13.98 -4.06
CA ASN A 85 0.87 14.60 -3.30
C ASN A 85 1.90 15.34 -4.16
N ILE A 86 1.92 15.11 -5.49
CA ILE A 86 2.85 15.74 -6.43
C ILE A 86 2.02 16.42 -7.53
N LYS A 87 1.59 17.64 -7.27
CA LYS A 87 0.62 18.37 -8.10
C LYS A 87 1.09 18.61 -9.55
N GLU A 88 2.40 18.65 -9.76
CA GLU A 88 3.02 18.84 -11.08
C GLU A 88 2.98 17.57 -11.96
N TRP A 89 2.69 16.40 -11.37
CA TRP A 89 2.61 15.16 -12.12
C TRP A 89 1.17 14.86 -12.55
N VAL A 90 0.82 15.42 -13.70
CA VAL A 90 -0.44 15.15 -14.40
C VAL A 90 -0.09 14.67 -15.80
N ASN A 91 -0.52 13.48 -16.19
CA ASN A 91 -0.15 12.79 -17.40
C ASN A 91 1.38 12.76 -17.60
N PHE A 92 2.10 12.51 -16.52
CA PHE A 92 3.55 12.59 -16.47
C PHE A 92 4.20 11.26 -16.90
N PRO A 93 5.08 11.23 -17.93
CA PRO A 93 5.69 10.01 -18.46
C PRO A 93 6.85 9.54 -17.57
N LEU A 94 6.58 9.07 -16.34
CA LEU A 94 7.61 8.79 -15.36
C LEU A 94 8.56 7.69 -15.82
N ALA A 95 8.05 6.49 -16.15
CA ALA A 95 8.91 5.39 -16.59
C ALA A 95 9.59 5.67 -17.94
N PRO A 96 8.92 6.23 -18.97
CA PRO A 96 9.61 6.65 -20.19
C PRO A 96 10.72 7.68 -19.97
N SER A 97 10.50 8.64 -19.05
CA SER A 97 11.52 9.66 -18.73
C SER A 97 12.76 9.05 -18.08
N LEU A 98 12.54 8.18 -17.07
CA LEU A 98 13.63 7.44 -16.41
C LEU A 98 14.38 6.54 -17.42
N SER A 99 13.64 5.79 -18.23
CA SER A 99 14.23 4.92 -19.25
C SER A 99 15.08 5.69 -20.24
N LYS A 100 14.63 6.87 -20.68
CA LYS A 100 15.39 7.75 -21.59
C LYS A 100 16.64 8.33 -20.92
N HIS A 101 16.52 8.79 -19.68
CA HIS A 101 17.63 9.44 -18.96
C HIS A 101 18.75 8.45 -18.63
N PHE A 102 18.39 7.26 -18.10
CA PHE A 102 19.36 6.25 -17.67
C PHE A 102 19.70 5.21 -18.73
N ASN A 103 19.05 5.25 -19.88
CA ASN A 103 19.25 4.32 -21.01
C ASN A 103 19.08 2.83 -20.61
N VAL A 104 18.13 2.55 -19.71
CA VAL A 104 17.72 1.20 -19.29
C VAL A 104 16.19 1.13 -19.22
N PRO A 105 15.58 -0.05 -19.37
CA PRO A 105 14.12 -0.17 -19.21
C PRO A 105 13.69 0.23 -17.82
N ALA A 106 12.57 0.97 -17.73
CA ALA A 106 11.93 1.34 -16.49
C ALA A 106 10.47 0.85 -16.49
N PHE A 107 10.01 0.34 -15.34
CA PHE A 107 8.68 -0.22 -15.12
C PHE A 107 8.04 0.47 -13.93
N LEU A 108 6.74 0.75 -14.01
CA LEU A 108 5.99 1.50 -13.02
C LEU A 108 4.74 0.72 -12.61
N ASP A 109 4.43 0.71 -11.31
CA ASP A 109 3.13 0.28 -10.82
C ASP A 109 2.73 1.03 -9.54
N ASN A 110 1.47 0.84 -9.12
CA ASN A 110 0.93 1.42 -7.90
C ASN A 110 1.67 0.91 -6.65
N ASP A 111 1.86 1.78 -5.67
CA ASP A 111 2.59 1.50 -4.43
C ASP A 111 1.99 0.34 -3.61
N ALA A 112 0.65 0.24 -3.52
CA ALA A 112 -0.01 -0.86 -2.82
C ALA A 112 0.07 -2.18 -3.61
N ASN A 113 -0.02 -2.14 -4.94
CA ASN A 113 0.21 -3.28 -5.82
C ASN A 113 1.64 -3.81 -5.65
N LEU A 114 2.61 -2.92 -5.62
CA LEU A 114 4.01 -3.32 -5.46
C LEU A 114 4.31 -3.79 -4.04
N ALA A 115 3.66 -3.24 -3.01
CA ALA A 115 3.75 -3.81 -1.68
C ALA A 115 3.21 -5.25 -1.63
N ALA A 116 2.09 -5.53 -2.31
CA ALA A 116 1.57 -6.89 -2.46
C ALA A 116 2.56 -7.81 -3.20
N LEU A 117 3.15 -7.32 -4.30
CA LEU A 117 4.13 -8.05 -5.09
C LEU A 117 5.42 -8.34 -4.28
N GLY A 118 5.87 -7.36 -3.48
CA GLY A 118 7.01 -7.52 -2.58
C GLY A 118 6.74 -8.58 -1.50
N GLU A 119 5.60 -8.48 -0.82
CA GLU A 119 5.20 -9.46 0.20
C GLU A 119 5.02 -10.88 -0.38
N TRP A 120 4.46 -10.99 -1.58
CA TRP A 120 4.37 -12.26 -2.28
C TRP A 120 5.74 -12.86 -2.61
N ARG A 121 6.65 -12.06 -3.14
CA ARG A 121 7.96 -12.55 -3.62
C ARG A 121 8.95 -12.78 -2.49
N PHE A 122 8.98 -11.91 -1.48
CA PHE A 122 10.05 -11.84 -0.48
C PHE A 122 9.55 -11.86 0.97
N GLY A 123 8.26 -11.63 1.22
CA GLY A 123 7.67 -11.47 2.54
C GLY A 123 6.73 -12.59 2.97
N ALA A 124 5.65 -12.20 3.63
CA ALA A 124 4.67 -13.11 4.23
C ALA A 124 3.89 -13.96 3.21
N GLY A 125 3.82 -13.51 1.94
CA GLY A 125 3.12 -14.23 0.86
C GLY A 125 3.93 -15.31 0.16
N ARG A 126 5.18 -15.56 0.56
CA ARG A 126 6.04 -16.57 -0.08
C ARG A 126 5.43 -17.96 -0.06
N GLY A 127 5.40 -18.59 -1.24
CA GLY A 127 4.86 -19.95 -1.42
C GLY A 127 3.33 -20.00 -1.55
N HIS A 128 2.66 -18.85 -1.59
CA HIS A 128 1.23 -18.73 -1.90
C HIS A 128 1.04 -18.27 -3.35
N HIS A 129 0.10 -18.89 -4.08
CA HIS A 129 -0.23 -18.53 -5.46
C HIS A 129 -1.35 -17.50 -5.55
N HIS A 130 -2.16 -17.39 -4.50
CA HIS A 130 -3.31 -16.48 -4.40
C HIS A 130 -3.16 -15.67 -3.11
N VAL A 131 -2.85 -14.39 -3.23
CA VAL A 131 -2.55 -13.49 -2.12
C VAL A 131 -3.43 -12.26 -2.19
N LEU A 132 -4.06 -11.90 -1.07
CA LEU A 132 -4.70 -10.62 -0.87
C LEU A 132 -3.85 -9.79 0.10
N TYR A 133 -3.38 -8.64 -0.34
CA TYR A 133 -2.68 -7.67 0.49
C TYR A 133 -3.54 -6.45 0.73
N LEU A 134 -3.56 -5.97 1.98
CA LEU A 134 -4.22 -4.72 2.38
C LEU A 134 -3.28 -3.90 3.24
N THR A 135 -3.06 -2.65 2.88
CA THR A 135 -2.37 -1.68 3.73
C THR A 135 -3.38 -0.71 4.34
N ILE A 136 -3.36 -0.57 5.68
CA ILE A 136 -4.26 0.31 6.43
C ILE A 136 -3.41 1.36 7.14
N SER A 137 -3.44 2.59 6.63
CA SER A 137 -2.60 3.69 7.10
C SER A 137 -3.34 5.04 6.99
N THR A 138 -2.78 6.04 6.32
CA THR A 138 -3.47 7.30 5.96
C THR A 138 -4.62 7.08 4.98
N GLY A 139 -4.57 6.00 4.21
CA GLY A 139 -5.63 5.47 3.39
C GLY A 139 -5.76 3.96 3.58
N VAL A 140 -6.54 3.34 2.72
CA VAL A 140 -6.62 1.89 2.57
C VAL A 140 -6.28 1.54 1.13
N GLY A 141 -5.15 0.89 0.92
CA GLY A 141 -4.73 0.36 -0.38
C GLY A 141 -4.73 -1.17 -0.38
N GLY A 142 -4.58 -1.76 -1.54
CA GLY A 142 -4.48 -3.20 -1.66
C GLY A 142 -3.86 -3.66 -2.96
N GLY A 143 -3.55 -4.96 -3.02
CA GLY A 143 -3.09 -5.64 -4.21
C GLY A 143 -3.45 -7.11 -4.13
N VAL A 144 -3.62 -7.73 -5.28
CA VAL A 144 -4.00 -9.13 -5.40
C VAL A 144 -3.01 -9.85 -6.30
N ILE A 145 -2.50 -10.98 -5.83
CA ILE A 145 -1.80 -11.96 -6.67
C ILE A 145 -2.78 -13.09 -6.94
N GLU A 146 -2.98 -13.39 -8.21
CA GLU A 146 -3.84 -14.44 -8.69
C GLU A 146 -3.02 -15.35 -9.60
N ASP A 147 -2.89 -16.62 -9.24
CA ASP A 147 -2.13 -17.62 -9.99
C ASP A 147 -0.70 -17.11 -10.35
N ASP A 148 0.03 -16.60 -9.34
CA ASP A 148 1.38 -16.02 -9.43
C ASP A 148 1.48 -14.71 -10.26
N HIS A 149 0.37 -14.08 -10.58
CA HIS A 149 0.34 -12.84 -11.34
C HIS A 149 -0.31 -11.70 -10.56
N LEU A 150 0.31 -10.53 -10.61
CA LEU A 150 -0.28 -9.32 -10.07
C LEU A 150 -1.51 -8.92 -10.90
N LEU A 151 -2.65 -8.73 -10.24
CA LEU A 151 -3.89 -8.31 -10.86
C LEU A 151 -3.87 -6.81 -11.12
N GLN A 152 -3.60 -6.41 -12.36
CA GLN A 152 -3.54 -4.99 -12.76
C GLN A 152 -4.84 -4.49 -13.40
N GLY A 153 -5.64 -5.40 -14.03
CA GLY A 153 -6.86 -5.05 -14.75
C GLY A 153 -6.59 -4.39 -16.11
N TYR A 154 -7.67 -4.15 -16.86
CA TYR A 154 -7.57 -3.68 -18.25
C TYR A 154 -6.89 -2.31 -18.38
N HIS A 155 -7.16 -1.39 -17.45
CA HIS A 155 -6.58 -0.05 -17.44
C HIS A 155 -5.41 0.12 -16.44
N GLY A 156 -4.97 -0.97 -15.78
CA GLY A 156 -3.99 -0.89 -14.70
C GLY A 156 -4.53 -0.28 -13.40
N LEU A 157 -5.85 -0.24 -13.23
CA LEU A 157 -6.55 0.37 -12.09
C LEU A 157 -7.32 -0.66 -11.24
N ALA A 158 -7.00 -1.94 -11.36
CA ALA A 158 -7.61 -2.96 -10.51
C ALA A 158 -7.11 -2.82 -9.06
N THR A 159 -7.82 -3.47 -8.15
CA THR A 159 -7.45 -3.60 -6.74
C THR A 159 -7.45 -2.31 -5.92
N GLU A 160 -8.20 -1.30 -6.34
CA GLU A 160 -8.54 -0.12 -5.54
C GLU A 160 -9.48 -0.51 -4.37
N LEU A 161 -9.02 -1.45 -3.53
CA LEU A 161 -9.82 -2.16 -2.53
C LEU A 161 -10.35 -1.25 -1.43
N GLY A 162 -9.62 -0.17 -1.11
CA GLY A 162 -10.05 0.84 -0.16
C GLY A 162 -11.25 1.66 -0.63
N HIS A 163 -11.50 1.70 -1.95
CA HIS A 163 -12.63 2.41 -2.55
C HIS A 163 -13.84 1.51 -2.86
N THR A 164 -13.82 0.25 -2.40
CA THR A 164 -15.02 -0.59 -2.45
C THR A 164 -16.07 -0.11 -1.45
N ILE A 165 -17.35 -0.11 -1.86
CA ILE A 165 -18.47 0.33 -1.02
C ILE A 165 -18.79 -0.79 -0.01
N VAL A 166 -18.68 -0.49 1.27
CA VAL A 166 -19.03 -1.39 2.38
C VAL A 166 -20.31 -0.98 3.10
N ASP A 167 -20.77 0.26 2.86
CA ASP A 167 -22.01 0.80 3.38
C ASP A 167 -22.42 2.00 2.50
N PRO A 168 -23.43 1.87 1.62
CA PRO A 168 -23.78 2.93 0.67
C PRO A 168 -24.24 4.23 1.33
N ASP A 169 -24.78 4.15 2.56
CA ASP A 169 -25.21 5.31 3.36
C ASP A 169 -24.13 5.79 4.34
N GLY A 170 -22.90 5.29 4.17
CA GLY A 170 -21.77 5.56 5.06
C GLY A 170 -21.13 6.93 4.85
N PRO A 171 -20.07 7.24 5.62
CA PRO A 171 -19.38 8.52 5.57
C PRO A 171 -18.71 8.78 4.23
N LEU A 172 -18.50 10.07 3.93
CA LEU A 172 -17.82 10.53 2.73
C LEU A 172 -16.32 10.17 2.80
N CYS A 173 -15.83 9.49 1.76
CA CYS A 173 -14.42 9.19 1.56
C CYS A 173 -13.67 10.43 1.03
N SER A 174 -12.35 10.45 1.20
CA SER A 174 -11.45 11.48 0.67
C SER A 174 -11.54 11.66 -0.85
N CYS A 175 -11.92 10.61 -1.58
CA CYS A 175 -12.12 10.63 -3.04
C CYS A 175 -13.43 11.30 -3.49
N GLY A 176 -14.32 11.70 -2.57
CA GLY A 176 -15.58 12.37 -2.86
C GLY A 176 -16.81 11.47 -2.93
N PHE A 177 -16.69 10.16 -2.77
CA PHE A 177 -17.81 9.20 -2.76
C PHE A 177 -18.07 8.66 -1.36
N ALA A 178 -19.33 8.33 -1.05
CA ALA A 178 -19.72 7.81 0.26
C ALA A 178 -19.52 6.29 0.37
N GLY A 179 -19.34 5.81 1.60
CA GLY A 179 -19.45 4.40 1.94
C GLY A 179 -18.26 3.52 1.62
N HIS A 180 -17.13 4.10 1.18
CA HIS A 180 -15.91 3.36 0.90
C HIS A 180 -15.25 2.81 2.16
N LEU A 181 -14.61 1.64 2.07
CA LEU A 181 -13.87 1.02 3.18
C LEU A 181 -12.89 2.00 3.85
N GLU A 182 -12.18 2.79 3.06
CA GLU A 182 -11.23 3.78 3.56
C GLU A 182 -11.87 4.78 4.53
N ALA A 183 -13.12 5.18 4.28
CA ALA A 183 -13.85 6.11 5.14
C ALA A 183 -14.28 5.52 6.50
N PHE A 184 -14.05 4.22 6.70
CA PHE A 184 -14.33 3.52 7.96
C PHE A 184 -13.07 3.05 8.68
N SER A 185 -12.06 2.60 7.94
CA SER A 185 -10.94 1.82 8.51
C SER A 185 -9.59 2.51 8.42
N SER A 186 -9.44 3.60 7.66
CA SER A 186 -8.17 4.35 7.64
C SER A 186 -7.93 5.11 8.95
N GLY A 187 -6.66 5.50 9.21
CA GLY A 187 -6.31 6.29 10.38
C GLY A 187 -7.10 7.61 10.49
N PRO A 188 -7.19 8.42 9.42
CA PRO A 188 -8.05 9.60 9.40
C PRO A 188 -9.54 9.30 9.64
N ALA A 189 -10.05 8.17 9.16
CA ALA A 189 -11.45 7.77 9.37
C ALA A 189 -11.71 7.44 10.84
N ILE A 190 -10.79 6.76 11.52
CA ILE A 190 -10.85 6.49 12.97
C ILE A 190 -10.88 7.80 13.75
N VAL A 191 -10.00 8.75 13.42
CA VAL A 191 -9.96 10.07 14.07
C VAL A 191 -11.26 10.83 13.82
N LYS A 192 -11.75 10.85 12.58
CA LYS A 192 -13.01 11.54 12.22
C LYS A 192 -14.20 10.98 13.00
N TYR A 193 -14.27 9.66 13.20
CA TYR A 193 -15.29 9.04 14.02
C TYR A 193 -15.21 9.52 15.47
N VAL A 194 -14.02 9.50 16.08
CA VAL A 194 -13.81 9.97 17.46
C VAL A 194 -14.21 11.44 17.61
N LEU A 195 -13.83 12.30 16.67
CA LEU A 195 -14.21 13.72 16.71
C LEU A 195 -15.72 13.93 16.65
N ALA A 196 -16.42 13.19 15.79
CA ALA A 196 -17.88 13.27 15.68
C ALA A 196 -18.59 12.79 16.98
N GLU A 197 -18.10 11.75 17.61
CA GLU A 197 -18.66 11.25 18.86
C GLU A 197 -18.39 12.22 20.04
N LEU A 198 -17.22 12.85 20.10
CA LEU A 198 -16.92 13.88 21.09
C LEU A 198 -17.83 15.11 20.91
N GLU A 199 -18.06 15.54 19.68
CA GLU A 199 -19.00 16.62 19.36
C GLU A 199 -20.44 16.28 19.76
N ALA A 200 -20.82 15.00 19.63
CA ALA A 200 -22.11 14.46 20.10
C ALA A 200 -22.19 14.29 21.62
N GLY A 201 -21.13 14.59 22.36
CA GLY A 201 -21.10 14.56 23.83
C GLY A 201 -20.63 13.24 24.43
N ALA A 202 -19.96 12.37 23.68
CA ALA A 202 -19.37 11.15 24.23
C ALA A 202 -18.30 11.47 25.29
N LYS A 203 -18.30 10.69 26.37
CA LYS A 203 -17.29 10.80 27.44
C LYS A 203 -16.02 10.06 27.03
N SER A 204 -14.88 10.74 27.07
CA SER A 204 -13.58 10.20 26.74
C SER A 204 -12.48 11.06 27.36
N GLU A 205 -11.28 10.50 27.53
CA GLU A 205 -10.07 11.25 27.87
C GLU A 205 -9.46 11.95 26.63
N LEU A 206 -9.88 11.53 25.43
CA LEU A 206 -9.43 12.13 24.16
C LEU A 206 -9.97 13.57 24.03
N LYS A 207 -9.15 14.43 23.42
CA LYS A 207 -9.50 15.82 23.14
C LYS A 207 -9.59 16.05 21.64
N ALA A 208 -10.57 16.87 21.25
CA ALA A 208 -10.73 17.31 19.86
C ALA A 208 -9.73 18.41 19.53
N ASP A 209 -8.46 18.08 19.39
CA ASP A 209 -7.37 19.00 19.04
C ASP A 209 -6.53 18.49 17.86
N SER A 210 -5.59 19.33 17.41
CA SER A 210 -4.72 19.03 16.27
C SER A 210 -3.74 17.86 16.50
N ASN A 211 -3.59 17.37 17.73
CA ASN A 211 -2.70 16.28 18.08
C ASN A 211 -3.40 14.92 18.01
N LEU A 212 -4.73 14.89 17.79
CA LEU A 212 -5.49 13.66 17.70
C LEU A 212 -5.11 12.90 16.44
N THR A 213 -4.49 11.76 16.61
CA THR A 213 -4.10 10.83 15.55
C THR A 213 -4.62 9.44 15.84
N ALA A 214 -4.67 8.56 14.84
CA ALA A 214 -5.07 7.16 15.07
C ALA A 214 -4.19 6.48 16.13
N ARG A 215 -2.91 6.85 16.24
CA ARG A 215 -2.02 6.33 17.27
C ARG A 215 -2.44 6.80 18.68
N VAL A 216 -2.76 8.08 18.83
CA VAL A 216 -3.27 8.61 20.10
C VAL A 216 -4.57 7.92 20.50
N VAL A 217 -5.45 7.66 19.55
CA VAL A 217 -6.69 6.88 19.78
C VAL A 217 -6.35 5.43 20.17
N ALA A 218 -5.36 4.79 19.55
CA ALA A 218 -4.93 3.45 19.91
C ALA A 218 -4.37 3.40 21.35
N ASP A 219 -3.54 4.35 21.70
CA ASP A 219 -2.96 4.46 23.04
C ASP A 219 -4.07 4.63 24.10
N ALA A 220 -5.07 5.48 23.86
CA ALA A 220 -6.23 5.64 24.75
C ALA A 220 -7.06 4.34 24.85
N ALA A 221 -7.26 3.63 23.72
CA ALA A 221 -7.96 2.35 23.72
C ALA A 221 -7.27 1.29 24.56
N ILE A 222 -5.92 1.22 24.50
CA ILE A 222 -5.11 0.32 25.33
C ILE A 222 -5.28 0.63 26.81
N HIS A 223 -5.47 1.90 27.18
CA HIS A 223 -5.75 2.33 28.57
C HIS A 223 -7.22 2.23 28.97
N GLY A 224 -8.08 1.71 28.11
CA GLY A 224 -9.48 1.39 28.43
C GLY A 224 -10.49 2.48 28.09
N ASP A 225 -10.10 3.52 27.33
CA ASP A 225 -11.06 4.53 26.87
C ASP A 225 -12.13 3.90 25.96
N ALA A 226 -13.39 3.99 26.38
CA ALA A 226 -14.50 3.30 25.73
C ALA A 226 -14.78 3.83 24.32
N LEU A 227 -14.60 5.15 24.07
CA LEU A 227 -14.78 5.75 22.76
C LEU A 227 -13.68 5.28 21.81
N ALA A 228 -12.43 5.30 22.27
CA ALA A 228 -11.30 4.83 21.49
C ALA A 228 -11.44 3.34 21.10
N ILE A 229 -11.85 2.49 22.04
CA ILE A 229 -12.15 1.07 21.78
C ILE A 229 -13.27 0.94 20.74
N SER A 230 -14.35 1.74 20.86
CA SER A 230 -15.45 1.70 19.90
C SER A 230 -15.02 2.08 18.49
N ALA A 231 -14.11 3.04 18.35
CA ALA A 231 -13.58 3.49 17.05
C ALA A 231 -12.83 2.36 16.32
N TYR A 232 -11.94 1.66 17.01
CA TYR A 232 -11.23 0.52 16.45
C TYR A 232 -12.13 -0.69 16.18
N ARG A 233 -13.09 -0.95 17.07
CA ARG A 233 -14.11 -2.00 16.86
C ARG A 233 -14.91 -1.72 15.58
N ARG A 234 -15.34 -0.47 15.37
CA ARG A 234 -16.04 -0.06 14.16
C ARG A 234 -15.18 -0.25 12.92
N ALA A 235 -13.93 0.20 12.95
CA ALA A 235 -13.00 0.02 11.83
C ALA A 235 -12.80 -1.46 11.47
N GLY A 236 -12.57 -2.32 12.47
CA GLY A 236 -12.44 -3.76 12.26
C GLY A 236 -13.72 -4.43 11.75
N GLN A 237 -14.89 -3.96 12.19
CA GLN A 237 -16.17 -4.48 11.69
C GLN A 237 -16.32 -4.26 10.18
N TYR A 238 -16.05 -3.04 9.68
CA TYR A 238 -16.15 -2.73 8.26
C TYR A 238 -15.03 -3.39 7.45
N LEU A 239 -13.84 -3.51 8.02
CA LEU A 239 -12.76 -4.28 7.40
C LEU A 239 -13.17 -5.75 7.19
N GLY A 240 -13.86 -6.36 8.17
CA GLY A 240 -14.37 -7.73 8.04
C GLY A 240 -15.48 -7.87 6.98
N ILE A 241 -16.30 -6.82 6.76
CA ILE A 241 -17.27 -6.77 5.65
C ILE A 241 -16.51 -6.79 4.31
N ALA A 242 -15.53 -5.90 4.16
CA ALA A 242 -14.77 -5.78 2.93
C ALA A 242 -14.02 -7.07 2.60
N VAL A 243 -13.30 -7.63 3.58
CA VAL A 243 -12.54 -8.87 3.37
C VAL A 243 -13.44 -10.04 3.05
N ALA A 244 -14.65 -10.15 3.64
CA ALA A 244 -15.62 -11.17 3.22
C ALA A 244 -15.96 -11.05 1.72
N ASN A 245 -16.18 -9.83 1.22
CA ASN A 245 -16.43 -9.59 -0.21
C ASN A 245 -15.21 -9.95 -1.06
N PHE A 246 -14.00 -9.66 -0.58
CA PHE A 246 -12.77 -9.99 -1.29
C PHE A 246 -12.51 -11.50 -1.32
N LEU A 247 -12.81 -12.22 -0.22
CA LEU A 247 -12.77 -13.69 -0.23
C LEU A 247 -13.72 -14.27 -1.28
N HIS A 248 -14.94 -13.72 -1.40
CA HIS A 248 -15.89 -14.16 -2.42
C HIS A 248 -15.45 -13.85 -3.86
N SER A 249 -14.58 -12.87 -4.05
CA SER A 249 -14.15 -12.41 -5.37
C SER A 249 -12.83 -13.06 -5.83
N PHE A 250 -11.91 -13.29 -4.90
CA PHE A 250 -10.52 -13.69 -5.21
C PHE A 250 -10.11 -15.02 -4.59
N ASP A 251 -10.84 -15.53 -3.59
CA ASP A 251 -10.56 -16.78 -2.89
C ASP A 251 -9.07 -16.99 -2.53
N PRO A 252 -8.41 -16.03 -1.87
CA PRO A 252 -6.99 -16.11 -1.60
C PRO A 252 -6.67 -17.16 -0.52
N SER A 253 -5.49 -17.75 -0.59
CA SER A 253 -4.98 -18.65 0.45
C SER A 253 -4.36 -17.92 1.65
N ILE A 254 -4.05 -16.63 1.47
CA ILE A 254 -3.52 -15.75 2.52
C ILE A 254 -4.01 -14.31 2.35
N VAL A 255 -4.37 -13.69 3.49
CA VAL A 255 -4.62 -12.25 3.59
C VAL A 255 -3.49 -11.63 4.42
N ILE A 256 -2.81 -10.63 3.84
CA ILE A 256 -1.68 -9.96 4.48
C ILE A 256 -2.08 -8.53 4.80
N PHE A 257 -1.87 -8.12 6.06
CA PHE A 257 -2.16 -6.78 6.53
C PHE A 257 -0.89 -5.97 6.78
N GLY A 258 -0.76 -4.85 6.07
CA GLY A 258 0.27 -3.84 6.29
C GLY A 258 -0.29 -2.52 6.80
N GLY A 259 0.62 -1.53 6.99
CA GLY A 259 0.26 -0.19 7.44
C GLY A 259 0.13 -0.04 8.95
N GLY A 260 0.26 1.20 9.44
CA GLY A 260 0.36 1.49 10.87
C GLY A 260 -0.91 1.20 11.66
N VAL A 261 -2.09 1.30 11.04
CA VAL A 261 -3.37 1.02 11.73
C VAL A 261 -3.51 -0.47 12.04
N SER A 262 -3.01 -1.35 11.20
CA SER A 262 -3.06 -2.80 11.42
C SER A 262 -2.19 -3.27 12.60
N GLN A 263 -1.21 -2.46 13.03
CA GLN A 263 -0.30 -2.82 14.13
C GLN A 263 -0.95 -2.81 15.54
N VAL A 264 -2.21 -2.37 15.65
CA VAL A 264 -2.91 -2.28 16.96
C VAL A 264 -3.40 -3.63 17.50
N GLY A 265 -3.21 -4.71 16.73
CA GLY A 265 -3.49 -6.07 17.16
C GLY A 265 -4.99 -6.31 17.48
N PRO A 266 -5.31 -6.93 18.65
CA PRO A 266 -6.67 -7.34 18.99
C PRO A 266 -7.71 -6.21 18.96
N LEU A 267 -7.32 -4.95 19.19
CA LEU A 267 -8.23 -3.80 19.12
C LEU A 267 -8.99 -3.73 17.79
N LEU A 268 -8.29 -4.04 16.68
CA LEU A 268 -8.86 -4.08 15.35
C LEU A 268 -9.33 -5.49 14.98
N PHE A 269 -8.47 -6.49 15.21
CA PHE A 269 -8.64 -7.82 14.63
C PHE A 269 -9.69 -8.68 15.34
N ASP A 270 -10.04 -8.45 16.60
CA ASP A 270 -11.14 -9.19 17.25
C ASP A 270 -12.48 -8.90 16.59
N SER A 271 -12.77 -7.62 16.33
CA SER A 271 -13.98 -7.22 15.63
C SER A 271 -13.97 -7.56 14.16
N PHE A 272 -12.81 -7.46 13.51
CA PHE A 272 -12.59 -7.94 12.14
C PHE A 272 -12.94 -9.42 12.01
N ASN A 273 -12.33 -10.29 12.82
CA ASN A 273 -12.56 -11.73 12.78
C ASN A 273 -14.02 -12.10 13.06
N ALA A 274 -14.65 -11.45 14.04
CA ALA A 274 -16.06 -11.66 14.35
C ALA A 274 -16.98 -11.23 13.19
N SER A 275 -16.62 -10.13 12.50
CA SER A 275 -17.34 -9.60 11.36
C SER A 275 -17.18 -10.49 10.13
N LEU A 276 -15.97 -10.91 9.83
CA LEU A 276 -15.62 -11.78 8.71
C LEU A 276 -16.38 -13.11 8.79
N LYS A 277 -16.27 -13.81 9.93
CA LYS A 277 -16.94 -15.11 10.18
C LYS A 277 -18.45 -15.08 9.96
N LYS A 278 -19.10 -13.95 10.22
CA LYS A 278 -20.56 -13.80 10.05
C LYS A 278 -20.97 -13.57 8.59
N ARG A 279 -20.04 -13.28 7.68
CA ARG A 279 -20.35 -12.77 6.34
C ARG A 279 -19.86 -13.63 5.20
N VAL A 280 -18.94 -14.54 5.42
CA VAL A 280 -18.59 -15.54 4.41
C VAL A 280 -19.79 -16.48 4.21
N PHE A 281 -20.19 -16.67 2.97
CA PHE A 281 -21.40 -17.47 2.68
C PHE A 281 -21.18 -18.97 2.87
N HIS A 282 -19.92 -19.43 2.90
CA HIS A 282 -19.57 -20.83 3.13
C HIS A 282 -18.30 -20.94 3.99
N PRO A 283 -18.25 -21.82 5.02
CA PRO A 283 -17.09 -21.99 5.90
C PRO A 283 -15.77 -22.33 5.15
N ARG A 284 -15.86 -22.91 3.97
CA ARG A 284 -14.72 -23.26 3.12
C ARG A 284 -13.75 -22.10 2.87
N TYR A 285 -14.26 -20.87 2.79
CA TYR A 285 -13.40 -19.68 2.63
C TYR A 285 -12.47 -19.40 3.81
N LEU A 286 -12.75 -20.00 4.96
CA LEU A 286 -11.93 -19.83 6.18
C LEU A 286 -11.10 -21.09 6.49
N GLU A 287 -11.34 -22.20 5.78
CA GLU A 287 -10.53 -23.40 5.90
C GLU A 287 -9.15 -23.11 5.31
N ASP A 288 -8.09 -23.33 6.10
CA ASP A 288 -6.70 -23.10 5.71
C ASP A 288 -6.32 -21.66 5.33
N LEU A 289 -7.27 -20.69 5.40
CA LEU A 289 -6.98 -19.28 5.17
C LEU A 289 -5.99 -18.77 6.22
N LYS A 290 -4.85 -18.28 5.77
CA LYS A 290 -3.89 -17.58 6.62
C LYS A 290 -4.21 -16.10 6.68
N ILE A 291 -4.08 -15.52 7.86
CA ILE A 291 -4.18 -14.07 8.09
C ILE A 291 -2.89 -13.65 8.79
N GLU A 292 -2.05 -12.90 8.09
CA GLU A 292 -0.69 -12.58 8.53
C GLU A 292 -0.44 -11.07 8.46
N MET A 293 0.53 -10.61 9.25
CA MET A 293 1.03 -9.26 9.14
C MET A 293 2.12 -9.19 8.08
N ALA A 294 2.19 -8.06 7.38
CA ALA A 294 3.25 -7.77 6.41
C ALA A 294 4.64 -7.90 7.06
N ALA A 295 5.53 -8.60 6.37
CA ALA A 295 6.88 -8.92 6.88
C ALA A 295 7.94 -7.89 6.47
N LEU A 296 7.72 -7.15 5.37
CA LEU A 296 8.73 -6.27 4.78
C LEU A 296 8.70 -4.83 5.33
N GLY A 297 7.67 -4.48 6.10
CA GLY A 297 7.55 -3.17 6.72
C GLY A 297 7.68 -2.01 5.72
N ASP A 298 8.57 -1.05 6.02
CA ASP A 298 8.79 0.13 5.17
C ASP A 298 9.45 -0.19 3.82
N ASP A 299 10.06 -1.36 3.67
CA ASP A 299 10.76 -1.75 2.43
C ASP A 299 9.86 -2.46 1.40
N ALA A 300 8.58 -2.70 1.74
CA ALA A 300 7.64 -3.39 0.87
C ALA A 300 7.53 -2.75 -0.53
N GLY A 301 7.46 -1.41 -0.61
CA GLY A 301 7.41 -0.68 -1.89
C GLY A 301 8.70 -0.85 -2.72
N LEU A 302 9.88 -0.73 -2.10
CA LEU A 302 11.16 -0.92 -2.79
C LEU A 302 11.35 -2.36 -3.26
N LEU A 303 11.05 -3.34 -2.41
CA LEU A 303 11.16 -4.76 -2.76
C LEU A 303 10.09 -5.16 -3.80
N GLY A 304 8.92 -4.56 -3.77
CA GLY A 304 7.92 -4.72 -4.83
C GLY A 304 8.39 -4.15 -6.16
N ALA A 305 9.02 -2.97 -6.15
CA ALA A 305 9.62 -2.38 -7.35
C ALA A 305 10.79 -3.24 -7.91
N LEU A 306 11.60 -3.84 -7.02
CA LEU A 306 12.60 -4.83 -7.40
C LEU A 306 11.94 -6.03 -8.09
N ALA A 307 10.91 -6.63 -7.49
CA ALA A 307 10.18 -7.76 -8.05
C ALA A 307 9.55 -7.43 -9.42
N LEU A 308 8.94 -6.25 -9.56
CA LEU A 308 8.37 -5.79 -10.82
C LEU A 308 9.42 -5.76 -11.93
N ALA A 309 10.59 -5.17 -11.65
CA ALA A 309 11.68 -5.09 -12.63
C ALA A 309 12.18 -6.48 -13.02
N GLN A 310 12.40 -7.39 -12.07
CA GLN A 310 12.80 -8.78 -12.31
C GLN A 310 11.83 -9.50 -13.25
N ILE A 311 10.55 -9.52 -12.89
CA ILE A 311 9.50 -10.20 -13.67
C ILE A 311 9.37 -9.58 -15.08
N SER A 312 9.51 -8.27 -15.20
CA SER A 312 9.36 -7.57 -16.48
C SER A 312 10.53 -7.80 -17.45
N ILE A 313 11.73 -8.06 -16.94
CA ILE A 313 12.88 -8.44 -17.78
C ILE A 313 12.77 -9.91 -18.23
N GLU A 314 12.32 -10.80 -17.36
CA GLU A 314 12.18 -12.23 -17.66
C GLU A 314 11.15 -12.53 -18.75
N LYS A 315 10.16 -11.63 -18.92
CA LYS A 315 9.11 -11.74 -19.95
C LYS A 315 9.54 -11.25 -21.34
N LYS A 316 10.71 -10.62 -21.48
CA LYS A 316 11.28 -10.16 -22.75
C LYS A 316 12.26 -11.17 -23.33
#